data_d2743a9b6a16f68f723e17b9c16add3a
#
_entry.id   d2743a9b6a16f68f723e17b9c16add3a
#
_cell.length_a   1.000
_cell.length_b   1.000
_cell.length_c   1.000
_cell.angle_alpha   90.00
_cell.angle_beta   90.00
_cell.angle_gamma   90.00
#
_symmetry.space_group_name_H-M   'P 1'
#
loop_
_entity.id
_entity.type
_entity.pdbx_description
1 polymer ?
#
loop_
_entity_poly.entity_id
_entity_poly.type
_entity_poly.pdbx_seq_one_letter_code
_entity_poly.pdbx_strand_id
1 'polypeptide(L)'
;SVYTMHEGRQIISSGSFIYAFNEKNIAITGKGHIYGPPMDLPIRKNSNSIAWIEKDFPERIEERIFDGMNGRRFFAPKVIAPVQCKDVLIEGMIIERCMFWNINPILCENVIIRGVTVNSVGIPSGDGVDITCSKNVLVEYCTMNCGDDCYAIKGGRNEEGARMGISAENVIIRNCLAKAGHGGLTTGSETGGGIKNIYAYNCVFDGTDMPLRFKTRRPRTGITENIFYERLRIKNANTVFAWDLLGSYNFVGELANRLPLRPVTKLTPTVRNVCVKNFIVESANCFISARGIPELPISNIQIEDGIVQCENLMPCLLYTSPSPRDR
;
A
#
# COMPACT_ATOMS: atom_id res chain seq x y z
N SER A 1 16.57 2.46 20.34
CA SER A 1 15.43 2.91 19.51
C SER A 1 15.93 3.70 18.33
N VAL A 2 15.33 3.57 17.19
CA VAL A 2 15.72 4.19 15.92
C VAL A 2 14.55 4.95 15.30
N TYR A 3 14.86 5.99 14.50
CA TYR A 3 13.86 6.69 13.70
C TYR A 3 13.36 5.82 12.54
N THR A 4 12.06 5.80 12.35
CA THR A 4 11.41 5.11 11.23
C THR A 4 10.03 5.71 10.96
N MET A 5 9.27 5.12 10.05
CA MET A 5 7.83 5.36 9.91
C MET A 5 7.05 4.07 10.13
N HIS A 6 5.89 4.18 10.74
CA HIS A 6 4.94 3.08 10.88
C HIS A 6 3.58 3.53 10.36
N GLU A 7 2.98 2.78 9.43
CA GLU A 7 1.74 3.15 8.75
C GLU A 7 1.70 4.64 8.30
N GLY A 8 2.82 5.14 7.77
CA GLY A 8 2.92 6.51 7.25
C GLY A 8 3.09 7.62 8.29
N ARG A 9 3.32 7.30 9.57
CA ARG A 9 3.64 8.26 10.65
C ARG A 9 5.10 8.11 11.09
N GLN A 10 5.77 9.23 11.30
CA GLN A 10 7.14 9.25 11.81
C GLN A 10 7.17 8.87 13.29
N ILE A 11 8.04 7.96 13.68
CA ILE A 11 8.16 7.44 15.05
C ILE A 11 9.61 7.08 15.40
N ILE A 12 9.84 6.85 16.68
CA ILE A 12 11.02 6.19 17.22
C ILE A 12 10.60 4.82 17.74
N SER A 13 11.20 3.74 17.24
CA SER A 13 10.82 2.38 17.61
C SER A 13 12.02 1.44 17.71
N SER A 14 11.78 0.16 17.94
CA SER A 14 12.82 -0.87 17.90
C SER A 14 13.42 -1.09 16.49
N GLY A 15 12.84 -0.47 15.46
CA GLY A 15 13.30 -0.59 14.08
C GLY A 15 12.72 -1.79 13.34
N SER A 16 13.49 -2.30 12.40
CA SER A 16 13.21 -3.52 11.64
C SER A 16 14.30 -4.58 11.88
N PHE A 17 14.06 -5.81 11.47
CA PHE A 17 15.06 -6.88 11.63
C PHE A 17 16.36 -6.54 10.89
N ILE A 18 16.23 -6.06 9.65
CA ILE A 18 17.36 -5.49 8.89
C ILE A 18 17.05 -4.00 8.67
N TYR A 19 17.88 -3.15 9.22
CA TYR A 19 17.69 -1.70 9.26
C TYR A 19 18.91 -0.96 8.73
N ALA A 20 18.68 0.09 7.97
CA ALA A 20 19.70 1.07 7.57
C ALA A 20 19.10 2.48 7.65
N PHE A 21 19.88 3.46 8.00
CA PHE A 21 19.43 4.84 8.11
C PHE A 21 20.45 5.80 7.51
N ASN A 22 20.00 6.62 6.55
CA ASN A 22 20.78 7.65 5.90
C ASN A 22 22.08 7.12 5.24
N GLU A 23 22.02 5.91 4.69
CA GLU A 23 23.14 5.26 4.03
C GLU A 23 23.04 5.35 2.50
N LYS A 24 24.15 5.19 1.82
CA LYS A 24 24.23 5.18 0.35
C LYS A 24 24.98 3.94 -0.15
N ASN A 25 24.62 3.51 -1.37
CA ASN A 25 25.23 2.37 -2.03
C ASN A 25 25.21 1.10 -1.16
N ILE A 26 24.03 0.77 -0.61
CA ILE A 26 23.85 -0.41 0.23
C ILE A 26 23.14 -1.51 -0.52
N ALA A 27 23.51 -2.76 -0.21
CA ALA A 27 22.90 -3.92 -0.82
C ALA A 27 22.68 -5.05 0.19
N ILE A 28 21.56 -5.75 0.03
CA ILE A 28 21.28 -7.03 0.66
C ILE A 28 21.04 -8.01 -0.48
N THR A 29 21.94 -8.98 -0.65
CA THR A 29 21.88 -9.92 -1.76
C THR A 29 22.10 -11.36 -1.29
N GLY A 30 21.60 -12.29 -2.06
CA GLY A 30 21.80 -13.72 -1.80
C GLY A 30 20.50 -14.52 -1.92
N LYS A 31 20.63 -15.84 -1.79
CA LYS A 31 19.51 -16.81 -1.91
C LYS A 31 19.12 -17.41 -0.56
N GLY A 32 19.44 -16.72 0.53
CA GLY A 32 19.13 -17.17 1.88
C GLY A 32 17.64 -17.03 2.23
N HIS A 33 17.26 -17.68 3.32
CA HIS A 33 15.94 -17.57 3.93
C HIS A 33 15.99 -16.70 5.17
N ILE A 34 15.01 -15.81 5.29
CA ILE A 34 14.73 -15.01 6.49
C ILE A 34 13.42 -15.53 7.06
N TYR A 35 13.46 -16.11 8.24
CA TYR A 35 12.28 -16.57 8.95
C TYR A 35 11.92 -15.61 10.08
N GLY A 36 10.67 -15.14 10.08
CA GLY A 36 10.12 -14.46 11.24
C GLY A 36 9.84 -15.40 12.40
N PRO A 37 9.48 -14.87 13.55
CA PRO A 37 9.24 -15.66 14.76
C PRO A 37 8.04 -16.61 14.60
N PRO A 38 7.93 -17.66 15.44
CA PRO A 38 6.79 -18.56 15.47
C PRO A 38 5.45 -17.84 15.58
N MET A 39 4.38 -18.39 14.99
CA MET A 39 3.08 -17.75 14.92
C MET A 39 2.38 -17.61 16.27
N ASP A 40 2.69 -18.47 17.23
CA ASP A 40 2.13 -18.53 18.58
C ASP A 40 2.78 -17.58 19.58
N LEU A 41 3.86 -16.87 19.19
CA LEU A 41 4.53 -15.94 20.09
C LEU A 41 3.59 -14.81 20.57
N PRO A 42 3.51 -14.57 21.90
CA PRO A 42 2.65 -13.55 22.49
C PRO A 42 2.89 -12.15 21.92
N ILE A 43 4.11 -11.81 21.54
CA ILE A 43 4.48 -10.50 20.97
C ILE A 43 3.68 -10.15 19.71
N ARG A 44 3.24 -11.15 18.93
CA ARG A 44 2.38 -10.91 17.75
C ARG A 44 1.03 -10.31 18.14
N LYS A 45 0.46 -10.73 19.27
CA LYS A 45 -0.84 -10.28 19.75
C LYS A 45 -0.77 -8.95 20.49
N ASN A 46 0.40 -8.57 20.97
CA ASN A 46 0.59 -7.39 21.82
C ASN A 46 1.07 -6.15 21.05
N SER A 47 1.28 -6.26 19.73
CA SER A 47 1.63 -5.11 18.91
C SER A 47 0.45 -4.15 18.74
N ASN A 48 0.74 -2.86 18.68
CA ASN A 48 -0.25 -1.83 18.45
C ASN A 48 -0.41 -1.54 16.94
N SER A 49 -1.51 -0.89 16.58
CA SER A 49 -1.71 -0.24 15.29
C SER A 49 -1.92 1.27 15.50
N ILE A 50 -1.45 2.07 14.56
CA ILE A 50 -1.68 3.52 14.57
C ILE A 50 -3.19 3.83 14.65
N ALA A 51 -4.02 3.08 13.94
CA ALA A 51 -5.47 3.30 13.92
C ALA A 51 -6.11 3.28 15.32
N TRP A 52 -5.58 2.49 16.25
CA TRP A 52 -6.13 2.36 17.60
C TRP A 52 -5.65 3.44 18.57
N ILE A 53 -4.54 4.10 18.25
CA ILE A 53 -3.93 5.11 19.12
C ILE A 53 -3.88 6.50 18.47
N GLU A 54 -4.54 6.69 17.31
CA GLU A 54 -4.42 7.90 16.50
C GLU A 54 -4.86 9.17 17.26
N LYS A 55 -5.85 9.05 18.16
CA LYS A 55 -6.33 10.17 18.99
C LYS A 55 -5.32 10.62 20.04
N ASP A 56 -4.52 9.67 20.54
CA ASP A 56 -3.53 9.90 21.60
C ASP A 56 -2.11 9.95 21.04
N PHE A 57 -1.97 10.12 19.72
CA PHE A 57 -0.67 10.09 19.07
C PHE A 57 0.05 11.42 19.32
N PRO A 58 1.26 11.41 19.91
CA PRO A 58 1.98 12.63 20.23
C PRO A 58 2.25 13.50 19.00
N GLU A 59 2.19 14.82 19.15
CA GLU A 59 2.50 15.73 18.03
C GLU A 59 4.00 15.77 17.74
N ARG A 60 4.84 15.81 18.77
CA ARG A 60 6.29 15.87 18.64
C ARG A 60 6.90 14.50 18.39
N ILE A 61 7.78 14.39 17.40
CA ILE A 61 8.40 13.12 17.01
C ILE A 61 9.21 12.51 18.16
N GLU A 62 9.89 13.34 18.96
CA GLU A 62 10.72 12.92 20.07
C GLU A 62 9.91 12.22 21.18
N GLU A 63 8.62 12.47 21.25
CA GLU A 63 7.69 11.85 22.20
C GLU A 63 7.09 10.55 21.68
N ARG A 64 7.23 10.26 20.38
CA ARG A 64 6.66 9.09 19.70
C ARG A 64 7.55 7.86 19.83
N ILE A 65 7.86 7.46 21.06
CA ILE A 65 8.72 6.31 21.36
C ILE A 65 7.86 5.07 21.57
N PHE A 66 7.92 4.14 20.63
CA PHE A 66 7.11 2.91 20.58
C PHE A 66 8.00 1.67 20.44
N ASP A 67 8.89 1.48 21.39
CA ASP A 67 9.91 0.42 21.41
C ASP A 67 9.59 -0.75 22.37
N GLY A 68 8.49 -0.66 23.10
CA GLY A 68 8.09 -1.67 24.08
C GLY A 68 8.91 -1.72 25.36
N MET A 69 9.90 -0.83 25.51
CA MET A 69 10.72 -0.79 26.73
C MET A 69 10.04 0.05 27.82
N ASN A 70 10.29 -0.30 29.07
CA ASN A 70 9.79 0.46 30.23
C ASN A 70 8.27 0.71 30.21
N GLY A 71 7.50 -0.31 29.77
CA GLY A 71 6.04 -0.25 29.71
C GLY A 71 5.48 0.59 28.54
N ARG A 72 6.33 1.06 27.63
CA ARG A 72 5.87 1.78 26.44
C ARG A 72 5.15 0.84 25.46
N ARG A 73 4.26 1.42 24.67
CA ARG A 73 3.61 0.73 23.54
C ARG A 73 4.65 0.23 22.55
N PHE A 74 4.27 -0.77 21.77
CA PHE A 74 5.13 -1.45 20.82
C PHE A 74 4.44 -1.56 19.47
N PHE A 75 5.18 -1.31 18.40
CA PHE A 75 4.79 -1.65 17.04
C PHE A 75 5.61 -2.82 16.53
N ALA A 76 4.92 -3.76 15.88
CA ALA A 76 5.58 -4.90 15.27
C ALA A 76 6.65 -4.45 14.24
N PRO A 77 7.86 -5.00 14.31
CA PRO A 77 8.93 -4.63 13.39
C PRO A 77 8.67 -5.16 11.98
N LYS A 78 9.14 -4.42 10.99
CA LYS A 78 9.27 -4.88 9.62
C LYS A 78 10.44 -5.84 9.47
N VAL A 79 10.51 -6.56 8.35
CA VAL A 79 11.68 -7.44 8.12
C VAL A 79 12.85 -6.61 7.60
N ILE A 80 12.69 -5.93 6.46
CA ILE A 80 13.73 -5.11 5.85
C ILE A 80 13.20 -3.69 5.67
N ALA A 81 13.81 -2.70 6.30
CA ALA A 81 13.43 -1.30 6.15
C ALA A 81 14.63 -0.35 6.09
N PRO A 82 15.13 -0.04 4.91
CA PRO A 82 16.02 1.10 4.72
C PRO A 82 15.21 2.40 4.88
N VAL A 83 15.78 3.37 5.60
CA VAL A 83 15.15 4.66 5.90
C VAL A 83 16.08 5.79 5.47
N GLN A 84 15.59 6.71 4.65
CA GLN A 84 16.37 7.83 4.10
C GLN A 84 17.65 7.40 3.35
N CYS A 85 17.64 6.19 2.79
CA CYS A 85 18.79 5.63 2.07
C CYS A 85 18.72 5.95 0.58
N LYS A 86 19.90 5.93 -0.07
CA LYS A 86 20.02 6.15 -1.50
C LYS A 86 20.85 5.05 -2.15
N ASP A 87 20.44 4.67 -3.38
CA ASP A 87 21.09 3.61 -4.17
C ASP A 87 21.09 2.28 -3.39
N VAL A 88 19.88 1.70 -3.23
CA VAL A 88 19.59 0.52 -2.42
C VAL A 88 19.28 -0.66 -3.33
N LEU A 89 19.92 -1.81 -3.11
CA LEU A 89 19.61 -3.08 -3.77
C LEU A 89 19.14 -4.12 -2.74
N ILE A 90 17.98 -4.76 -2.99
CA ILE A 90 17.47 -5.89 -2.22
C ILE A 90 17.21 -7.03 -3.21
N GLU A 91 17.97 -8.13 -3.14
CA GLU A 91 17.95 -9.15 -4.19
C GLU A 91 18.04 -10.59 -3.68
N GLY A 92 17.15 -11.43 -4.21
CA GLY A 92 17.31 -12.88 -4.31
C GLY A 92 16.83 -13.72 -3.12
N MET A 93 16.49 -13.13 -1.98
CA MET A 93 16.14 -13.87 -0.75
C MET A 93 14.69 -14.34 -0.71
N ILE A 94 14.41 -15.26 0.19
CA ILE A 94 13.06 -15.71 0.55
C ILE A 94 12.76 -15.21 1.97
N ILE A 95 11.59 -14.57 2.16
CA ILE A 95 11.15 -14.06 3.45
C ILE A 95 9.85 -14.75 3.83
N GLU A 96 9.79 -15.32 5.03
CA GLU A 96 8.64 -16.04 5.53
C GLU A 96 8.27 -15.65 6.97
N ARG A 97 6.98 -15.65 7.26
CA ARG A 97 6.45 -15.44 8.62
C ARG A 97 6.88 -14.11 9.25
N CYS A 98 6.78 -13.01 8.53
CA CYS A 98 7.02 -11.67 9.09
C CYS A 98 6.13 -11.37 10.31
N MET A 99 6.43 -10.33 11.04
CA MET A 99 5.55 -9.81 12.11
C MET A 99 4.63 -8.70 11.63
N PHE A 100 5.04 -8.01 10.59
CA PHE A 100 4.37 -6.87 9.95
C PHE A 100 4.86 -6.84 8.49
N TRP A 101 4.90 -5.71 7.82
CA TRP A 101 5.37 -5.57 6.44
C TRP A 101 6.75 -6.19 6.20
N ASN A 102 6.94 -6.84 5.07
CA ASN A 102 8.20 -7.54 4.77
C ASN A 102 9.30 -6.57 4.31
N ILE A 103 9.10 -5.88 3.20
CA ILE A 103 10.10 -4.96 2.63
C ILE A 103 9.51 -3.56 2.56
N ASN A 104 10.11 -2.62 3.27
CA ASN A 104 9.58 -1.26 3.33
C ASN A 104 10.68 -0.19 3.17
N PRO A 105 11.05 0.18 1.95
CA PRO A 105 11.86 1.37 1.73
C PRO A 105 11.06 2.62 2.15
N ILE A 106 11.65 3.44 3.01
CA ILE A 106 11.03 4.61 3.61
C ILE A 106 11.87 5.83 3.29
N LEU A 107 11.31 6.85 2.62
CA LEU A 107 12.00 8.07 2.27
C LEU A 107 13.30 7.81 1.46
N CYS A 108 13.33 6.73 0.69
CA CYS A 108 14.50 6.29 -0.07
C CYS A 108 14.50 6.82 -1.49
N GLU A 109 15.67 6.81 -2.12
CA GLU A 109 15.86 7.18 -3.52
C GLU A 109 16.69 6.12 -4.24
N ASN A 110 16.30 5.79 -5.50
CA ASN A 110 16.96 4.79 -6.34
C ASN A 110 17.02 3.42 -5.66
N VAL A 111 15.87 2.76 -5.56
CA VAL A 111 15.74 1.44 -4.92
C VAL A 111 15.44 0.38 -5.95
N ILE A 112 16.16 -0.74 -5.90
CA ILE A 112 15.89 -1.93 -6.70
C ILE A 112 15.55 -3.08 -5.76
N ILE A 113 14.38 -3.70 -5.99
CA ILE A 113 13.94 -4.92 -5.31
C ILE A 113 13.73 -5.98 -6.39
N ARG A 114 14.56 -7.02 -6.38
CA ARG A 114 14.64 -7.97 -7.49
C ARG A 114 14.70 -9.42 -7.02
N GLY A 115 13.91 -10.28 -7.67
CA GLY A 115 14.00 -11.73 -7.46
C GLY A 115 13.70 -12.19 -6.03
N VAL A 116 12.95 -11.40 -5.25
CA VAL A 116 12.59 -11.73 -3.87
C VAL A 116 11.29 -12.51 -3.85
N THR A 117 11.22 -13.53 -2.98
CA THR A 117 10.00 -14.26 -2.69
C THR A 117 9.55 -13.97 -1.26
N VAL A 118 8.29 -13.58 -1.09
CA VAL A 118 7.66 -13.39 0.22
C VAL A 118 6.55 -14.41 0.41
N ASN A 119 6.50 -15.04 1.58
CA ASN A 119 5.42 -15.90 2.02
C ASN A 119 4.96 -15.52 3.43
N SER A 120 3.87 -14.76 3.50
CA SER A 120 3.29 -14.24 4.74
C SER A 120 1.78 -14.47 4.83
N VAL A 121 1.26 -15.47 4.13
CA VAL A 121 -0.17 -15.85 4.17
C VAL A 121 -0.61 -16.12 5.61
N GLY A 122 -1.79 -15.62 5.98
CA GLY A 122 -2.37 -15.77 7.32
C GLY A 122 -1.79 -14.81 8.36
N ILE A 123 -0.87 -13.91 7.97
CA ILE A 123 -0.33 -12.88 8.86
C ILE A 123 -1.04 -11.56 8.58
N PRO A 124 -1.85 -11.04 9.51
CA PRO A 124 -2.45 -9.71 9.37
C PRO A 124 -1.37 -8.65 9.16
N SER A 125 -1.60 -7.72 8.22
CA SER A 125 -0.60 -6.73 7.80
C SER A 125 0.74 -7.36 7.36
N GLY A 126 0.68 -8.56 6.79
CA GLY A 126 1.83 -9.26 6.21
C GLY A 126 2.05 -8.86 4.75
N ASP A 127 2.13 -7.55 4.48
CA ASP A 127 2.35 -6.99 3.15
C ASP A 127 3.70 -7.42 2.56
N GLY A 128 3.79 -7.52 1.24
CA GLY A 128 5.02 -7.91 0.54
C GLY A 128 6.04 -6.79 0.47
N VAL A 129 5.77 -5.81 -0.37
CA VAL A 129 6.59 -4.60 -0.55
C VAL A 129 5.74 -3.37 -0.32
N ASP A 130 6.16 -2.50 0.62
CA ASP A 130 5.52 -1.22 0.92
C ASP A 130 6.44 -0.05 0.59
N ILE A 131 6.28 0.53 -0.57
CA ILE A 131 7.07 1.69 -1.00
C ILE A 131 6.51 2.94 -0.33
N THR A 132 7.20 3.45 0.70
CA THR A 132 6.70 4.58 1.50
C THR A 132 7.49 5.85 1.24
N CYS A 133 6.84 6.88 0.66
CA CYS A 133 7.45 8.20 0.41
C CYS A 133 8.82 8.10 -0.28
N SER A 134 9.00 7.12 -1.16
CA SER A 134 10.26 6.82 -1.84
C SER A 134 10.14 7.06 -3.34
N LYS A 135 11.24 7.39 -3.99
CA LYS A 135 11.25 7.73 -5.41
C LYS A 135 12.27 6.92 -6.22
N ASN A 136 11.98 6.78 -7.52
CA ASN A 136 12.80 6.00 -8.45
C ASN A 136 12.98 4.55 -7.96
N VAL A 137 11.87 3.83 -7.84
CA VAL A 137 11.86 2.46 -7.31
C VAL A 137 11.55 1.47 -8.43
N LEU A 138 12.36 0.44 -8.57
CA LEU A 138 12.13 -0.69 -9.46
C LEU A 138 11.88 -1.95 -8.64
N VAL A 139 10.73 -2.61 -8.87
CA VAL A 139 10.41 -3.93 -8.35
C VAL A 139 10.26 -4.88 -9.52
N GLU A 140 11.08 -5.93 -9.56
CA GLU A 140 11.04 -6.86 -10.69
C GLU A 140 11.34 -8.31 -10.32
N TYR A 141 10.75 -9.23 -11.06
CA TYR A 141 10.92 -10.69 -10.88
C TYR A 141 10.63 -11.18 -9.45
N CYS A 142 9.76 -10.49 -8.73
CA CYS A 142 9.38 -10.84 -7.38
C CYS A 142 8.11 -11.71 -7.35
N THR A 143 8.01 -12.58 -6.33
CA THR A 143 6.82 -13.38 -6.05
C THR A 143 6.31 -13.05 -4.65
N MET A 144 5.06 -12.57 -4.56
CA MET A 144 4.40 -12.21 -3.31
C MET A 144 3.23 -13.15 -3.05
N ASN A 145 3.23 -13.78 -1.89
CA ASN A 145 2.16 -14.61 -1.36
C ASN A 145 1.87 -14.12 0.06
N CYS A 146 0.95 -13.19 0.20
CA CYS A 146 0.86 -12.31 1.35
C CYS A 146 -0.43 -12.49 2.16
N GLY A 147 -0.40 -12.05 3.41
CA GLY A 147 -1.58 -11.99 4.26
C GLY A 147 -2.33 -10.65 4.14
N ASP A 148 -1.72 -9.64 3.50
CA ASP A 148 -2.31 -8.35 3.15
C ASP A 148 -1.84 -7.94 1.74
N ASP A 149 -1.52 -6.68 1.45
CA ASP A 149 -1.18 -6.20 0.11
C ASP A 149 0.16 -6.75 -0.40
N CYS A 150 0.23 -7.17 -1.67
CA CYS A 150 1.46 -7.72 -2.26
C CYS A 150 2.46 -6.61 -2.61
N TYR A 151 2.04 -5.61 -3.38
CA TYR A 151 2.85 -4.46 -3.80
C TYR A 151 2.08 -3.19 -3.47
N ALA A 152 2.44 -2.55 -2.37
CA ALA A 152 1.75 -1.36 -1.87
C ALA A 152 2.61 -0.10 -2.04
N ILE A 153 1.98 0.99 -2.45
CA ILE A 153 2.61 2.29 -2.66
C ILE A 153 1.93 3.29 -1.74
N LYS A 154 2.70 3.97 -0.90
CA LYS A 154 2.20 4.78 0.20
C LYS A 154 2.90 6.14 0.27
N GLY A 155 2.12 7.22 0.40
CA GLY A 155 2.58 8.62 0.42
C GLY A 155 2.56 9.29 1.80
N GLY A 156 2.53 8.52 2.89
CA GLY A 156 2.40 9.09 4.24
C GLY A 156 0.95 9.29 4.69
N ARG A 157 0.75 9.47 5.99
CA ARG A 157 -0.57 9.41 6.64
C ARG A 157 -1.11 10.78 6.98
N ASN A 158 -2.34 11.05 6.56
CA ASN A 158 -3.15 12.21 6.94
C ASN A 158 -2.41 13.55 6.71
N GLU A 159 -2.69 14.55 7.55
CA GLU A 159 -2.05 15.85 7.49
C GLU A 159 -0.54 15.82 7.71
N GLU A 160 -0.02 14.86 8.47
CA GLU A 160 1.43 14.70 8.63
C GLU A 160 2.09 14.36 7.31
N GLY A 161 1.54 13.40 6.56
CA GLY A 161 2.01 13.08 5.22
C GLY A 161 1.91 14.28 4.26
N ALA A 162 0.81 15.04 4.34
CA ALA A 162 0.63 16.25 3.53
C ALA A 162 1.64 17.37 3.89
N ARG A 163 1.96 17.54 5.18
CA ARG A 163 2.98 18.51 5.62
C ARG A 163 4.39 18.11 5.22
N MET A 164 4.69 16.81 5.27
CA MET A 164 5.97 16.30 4.75
C MET A 164 6.13 16.58 3.25
N GLY A 165 5.04 16.51 2.49
CA GLY A 165 5.02 16.82 1.06
C GLY A 165 5.88 15.87 0.22
N ILE A 166 6.21 14.69 0.74
CA ILE A 166 7.07 13.70 0.07
C ILE A 166 6.18 12.59 -0.51
N SER A 167 6.12 12.55 -1.82
CA SER A 167 5.35 11.52 -2.55
C SER A 167 6.12 10.20 -2.66
N ALA A 168 5.36 9.12 -2.87
CA ALA A 168 5.91 7.94 -3.52
C ALA A 168 5.79 8.14 -5.02
N GLU A 169 6.91 8.16 -5.75
CA GLU A 169 6.89 8.54 -7.17
C GLU A 169 7.93 7.82 -8.03
N ASN A 170 7.64 7.77 -9.34
CA ASN A 170 8.49 7.11 -10.33
C ASN A 170 8.76 5.65 -9.93
N VAL A 171 7.70 4.88 -9.77
CA VAL A 171 7.77 3.47 -9.39
C VAL A 171 7.46 2.60 -10.59
N ILE A 172 8.32 1.63 -10.85
CA ILE A 172 8.12 0.59 -11.87
C ILE A 172 7.99 -0.76 -11.18
N ILE A 173 6.92 -1.50 -11.49
CA ILE A 173 6.70 -2.88 -11.03
C ILE A 173 6.53 -3.75 -12.27
N ARG A 174 7.43 -4.72 -12.49
CA ARG A 174 7.39 -5.51 -13.72
C ARG A 174 7.79 -6.97 -13.54
N ASN A 175 7.24 -7.83 -14.39
CA ASN A 175 7.57 -9.26 -14.40
C ASN A 175 7.38 -9.90 -13.01
N CYS A 176 6.35 -9.47 -12.29
CA CYS A 176 6.08 -9.87 -10.92
C CYS A 176 4.84 -10.78 -10.84
N LEU A 177 4.83 -11.62 -9.82
CA LEU A 177 3.71 -12.51 -9.49
C LEU A 177 3.15 -12.13 -8.12
N ALA A 178 1.85 -11.86 -8.05
CA ALA A 178 1.09 -11.81 -6.81
C ALA A 178 0.18 -13.05 -6.73
N LYS A 179 0.28 -13.79 -5.65
CA LYS A 179 -0.60 -14.92 -5.31
C LYS A 179 -1.69 -14.45 -4.34
N ALA A 180 -1.83 -15.09 -3.18
CA ALA A 180 -2.74 -14.61 -2.17
C ALA A 180 -2.33 -13.20 -1.69
N GLY A 181 -3.33 -12.43 -1.31
CA GLY A 181 -3.18 -11.06 -0.78
C GLY A 181 -4.48 -10.29 -0.89
N HIS A 182 -4.66 -9.26 -0.07
CA HIS A 182 -5.82 -8.38 -0.17
C HIS A 182 -5.74 -7.50 -1.42
N GLY A 183 -4.56 -6.97 -1.74
CA GLY A 183 -4.33 -6.18 -2.94
C GLY A 183 -3.10 -6.66 -3.71
N GLY A 184 -3.18 -6.68 -5.04
CA GLY A 184 -2.04 -6.98 -5.90
C GLY A 184 -1.15 -5.75 -6.06
N LEU A 185 -1.56 -4.82 -6.91
CA LEU A 185 -1.01 -3.47 -7.02
C LEU A 185 -1.90 -2.53 -6.23
N THR A 186 -1.44 -2.08 -5.08
CA THR A 186 -2.23 -1.25 -4.16
C THR A 186 -1.65 0.15 -4.05
N THR A 187 -2.46 1.18 -4.26
CA THR A 187 -2.13 2.56 -3.89
C THR A 187 -2.86 2.91 -2.60
N GLY A 188 -2.09 3.37 -1.58
CA GLY A 188 -2.65 3.74 -0.28
C GLY A 188 -2.74 2.60 0.75
N SER A 189 -3.55 2.80 1.80
CA SER A 189 -4.41 3.96 2.14
C SER A 189 -3.69 5.24 2.57
N GLU A 190 -2.41 5.20 2.85
CA GLU A 190 -1.60 6.34 3.24
C GLU A 190 -1.20 7.14 1.98
N THR A 191 -1.92 8.24 1.70
CA THR A 191 -1.77 9.02 0.46
C THR A 191 -1.33 10.47 0.70
N GLY A 192 -1.06 10.87 1.95
CA GLY A 192 -0.93 12.26 2.37
C GLY A 192 0.03 13.13 1.57
N GLY A 193 1.24 12.66 1.30
CA GLY A 193 2.23 13.36 0.48
C GLY A 193 2.12 13.11 -1.03
N GLY A 194 1.15 12.26 -1.43
CA GLY A 194 0.91 11.92 -2.83
C GLY A 194 1.53 10.60 -3.30
N ILE A 195 0.92 10.04 -4.34
CA ILE A 195 1.39 8.87 -5.09
C ILE A 195 1.30 9.21 -6.56
N LYS A 196 2.40 9.17 -7.31
CA LYS A 196 2.37 9.61 -8.70
C LYS A 196 3.40 8.89 -9.59
N ASN A 197 3.09 8.84 -10.88
CA ASN A 197 3.96 8.26 -11.89
C ASN A 197 4.29 6.79 -11.58
N ILE A 198 3.27 5.96 -11.52
CA ILE A 198 3.40 4.52 -11.26
C ILE A 198 3.19 3.77 -12.56
N TYR A 199 4.12 2.90 -12.92
CA TYR A 199 4.02 2.05 -14.09
C TYR A 199 4.19 0.59 -13.71
N ALA A 200 3.16 -0.25 -13.99
CA ALA A 200 3.28 -1.68 -13.80
C ALA A 200 2.95 -2.44 -15.08
N TYR A 201 3.76 -3.47 -15.40
CA TYR A 201 3.56 -4.25 -16.61
C TYR A 201 4.12 -5.66 -16.53
N ASN A 202 3.58 -6.54 -17.38
CA ASN A 202 3.93 -7.96 -17.41
C ASN A 202 3.78 -8.63 -16.04
N CYS A 203 2.71 -8.29 -15.29
CA CYS A 203 2.46 -8.84 -13.97
C CYS A 203 1.32 -9.88 -14.03
N VAL A 204 1.42 -10.89 -13.17
CA VAL A 204 0.42 -11.93 -12.99
C VAL A 204 -0.16 -11.87 -11.59
N PHE A 205 -1.47 -11.97 -11.49
CA PHE A 205 -2.22 -12.04 -10.25
C PHE A 205 -3.00 -13.36 -10.23
N ASP A 206 -2.73 -14.21 -9.25
CA ASP A 206 -3.34 -15.54 -9.14
C ASP A 206 -3.79 -15.82 -7.71
N GLY A 207 -5.06 -15.55 -7.41
CA GLY A 207 -5.63 -15.71 -6.08
C GLY A 207 -5.56 -14.47 -5.20
N THR A 208 -5.27 -13.31 -5.78
CA THR A 208 -5.31 -12.01 -5.07
C THR A 208 -6.75 -11.50 -5.02
N ASP A 209 -7.24 -11.07 -3.84
CA ASP A 209 -8.61 -10.59 -3.68
C ASP A 209 -8.92 -9.42 -4.62
N MET A 210 -8.07 -8.39 -4.61
CA MET A 210 -8.22 -7.18 -5.43
C MET A 210 -6.93 -6.87 -6.19
N PRO A 211 -6.69 -7.47 -7.36
CA PRO A 211 -5.48 -7.25 -8.15
C PRO A 211 -5.09 -5.78 -8.33
N LEU A 212 -6.05 -4.91 -8.63
CA LEU A 212 -5.82 -3.47 -8.85
C LEU A 212 -6.63 -2.68 -7.83
N ARG A 213 -5.96 -2.27 -6.75
CA ARG A 213 -6.60 -1.69 -5.57
C ARG A 213 -6.18 -0.24 -5.35
N PHE A 214 -7.15 0.68 -5.37
CA PHE A 214 -6.97 2.10 -5.10
C PHE A 214 -7.72 2.45 -3.82
N LYS A 215 -7.00 2.68 -2.74
CA LYS A 215 -7.63 2.97 -1.45
C LYS A 215 -7.08 4.25 -0.83
N THR A 216 -8.00 5.10 -0.43
CA THR A 216 -7.73 6.28 0.39
C THR A 216 -8.98 6.59 1.20
N ARG A 217 -9.03 7.69 1.89
CA ARG A 217 -10.23 8.14 2.60
C ARG A 217 -10.06 9.57 3.07
N ARG A 218 -11.15 10.27 3.35
CA ARG A 218 -11.13 11.70 3.67
C ARG A 218 -9.98 12.15 4.60
N PRO A 219 -9.68 11.50 5.76
CA PRO A 219 -8.53 11.92 6.58
C PRO A 219 -7.15 11.65 5.95
N ARG A 220 -7.05 10.79 4.94
CA ARG A 220 -5.76 10.42 4.33
C ARG A 220 -5.16 11.52 3.47
N THR A 221 -5.99 12.37 2.88
CA THR A 221 -5.55 13.46 2.01
C THR A 221 -4.75 13.00 0.77
N GLY A 222 -4.10 13.93 0.08
CA GLY A 222 -3.15 13.66 -1.00
C GLY A 222 -3.75 13.31 -2.34
N ILE A 223 -2.90 13.28 -3.36
CA ILE A 223 -3.26 13.01 -4.74
C ILE A 223 -2.59 11.72 -5.19
N THR A 224 -3.40 10.79 -5.70
CA THR A 224 -2.95 9.59 -6.42
C THR A 224 -3.20 9.82 -7.90
N GLU A 225 -2.15 9.91 -8.69
CA GLU A 225 -2.28 10.27 -10.10
C GLU A 225 -1.20 9.67 -11.02
N ASN A 226 -1.49 9.65 -12.32
CA ASN A 226 -0.60 9.16 -13.36
C ASN A 226 -0.19 7.71 -13.12
N ILE A 227 -1.18 6.83 -13.09
CA ILE A 227 -1.03 5.39 -12.87
C ILE A 227 -1.24 4.68 -14.21
N PHE A 228 -0.25 3.92 -14.67
CA PHE A 228 -0.30 3.19 -15.92
C PHE A 228 -0.03 1.71 -15.69
N TYR A 229 -0.99 0.87 -16.04
CA TYR A 229 -0.85 -0.57 -15.95
C TYR A 229 -1.08 -1.21 -17.32
N GLU A 230 -0.24 -2.14 -17.70
CA GLU A 230 -0.42 -2.84 -18.97
C GLU A 230 0.11 -4.28 -18.98
N ARG A 231 -0.39 -5.09 -19.90
CA ARG A 231 -0.02 -6.50 -20.06
C ARG A 231 -0.12 -7.26 -18.74
N LEU A 232 -1.31 -7.23 -18.16
CA LEU A 232 -1.61 -7.91 -16.91
C LEU A 232 -2.42 -9.20 -17.19
N ARG A 233 -2.13 -10.23 -16.41
CA ARG A 233 -2.91 -11.47 -16.40
C ARG A 233 -3.48 -11.71 -15.01
N ILE A 234 -4.80 -11.89 -14.93
CA ILE A 234 -5.53 -11.93 -13.66
C ILE A 234 -6.39 -13.19 -13.64
N LYS A 235 -6.29 -13.99 -12.59
CA LYS A 235 -7.15 -15.14 -12.35
C LYS A 235 -7.43 -15.33 -10.86
N ASN A 236 -8.55 -15.99 -10.58
CA ASN A 236 -8.99 -16.30 -9.23
C ASN A 236 -9.09 -15.04 -8.33
N ALA A 237 -9.55 -13.93 -8.91
CA ALA A 237 -9.74 -12.67 -8.18
C ALA A 237 -11.15 -12.56 -7.59
N ASN A 238 -11.29 -11.86 -6.47
CA ASN A 238 -12.61 -11.47 -5.98
C ASN A 238 -13.12 -10.25 -6.75
N THR A 239 -12.37 -9.15 -6.77
CA THR A 239 -12.71 -7.92 -7.51
C THR A 239 -11.52 -7.41 -8.26
N VAL A 240 -11.57 -7.33 -9.59
CA VAL A 240 -10.41 -6.94 -10.42
C VAL A 240 -9.98 -5.50 -10.16
N PHE A 241 -10.90 -4.55 -10.30
CA PHE A 241 -10.68 -3.12 -10.04
C PHE A 241 -11.44 -2.69 -8.79
N ALA A 242 -10.72 -2.30 -7.75
CA ALA A 242 -11.31 -1.84 -6.50
C ALA A 242 -10.87 -0.41 -6.17
N TRP A 243 -11.81 0.53 -6.20
CA TRP A 243 -11.65 1.88 -5.69
C TRP A 243 -12.41 2.03 -4.38
N ASP A 244 -11.72 2.36 -3.29
CA ASP A 244 -12.35 2.67 -2.00
C ASP A 244 -11.82 3.99 -1.42
N LEU A 245 -12.61 5.05 -1.56
CA LEU A 245 -12.32 6.38 -1.04
C LEU A 245 -13.16 6.72 0.20
N LEU A 246 -13.99 5.81 0.67
CA LEU A 246 -14.78 6.00 1.88
C LEU A 246 -14.10 5.40 3.12
N GLY A 247 -13.47 4.24 2.94
CA GLY A 247 -12.93 3.46 4.05
C GLY A 247 -14.02 2.77 4.88
N SER A 248 -13.63 2.26 6.05
CA SER A 248 -14.54 1.60 6.98
C SER A 248 -14.94 2.53 8.12
N TYR A 249 -16.20 2.42 8.57
CA TYR A 249 -16.73 3.13 9.74
C TYR A 249 -15.88 2.90 11.00
N ASN A 250 -15.35 1.69 11.15
CA ASN A 250 -14.48 1.35 12.30
C ASN A 250 -13.20 2.20 12.38
N PHE A 251 -12.72 2.71 11.24
CA PHE A 251 -11.50 3.53 11.19
C PHE A 251 -11.76 5.03 11.13
N VAL A 252 -12.88 5.46 10.56
CA VAL A 252 -13.13 6.88 10.28
C VAL A 252 -14.52 7.37 10.70
N GLY A 253 -15.31 6.53 11.37
CA GLY A 253 -16.64 6.89 11.85
C GLY A 253 -17.52 7.44 10.73
N GLU A 254 -18.24 8.52 11.00
CA GLU A 254 -19.16 9.17 10.08
C GLU A 254 -18.52 9.64 8.76
N LEU A 255 -17.19 9.77 8.71
CA LEU A 255 -16.49 10.11 7.47
C LEU A 255 -16.52 8.99 6.42
N ALA A 256 -16.82 7.75 6.83
CA ALA A 256 -17.06 6.63 5.92
C ALA A 256 -18.40 6.74 5.17
N ASN A 257 -19.33 7.58 5.66
CA ASN A 257 -20.58 7.82 4.98
C ASN A 257 -20.38 8.69 3.74
N ARG A 258 -21.01 8.29 2.65
CA ARG A 258 -20.94 9.03 1.41
C ARG A 258 -21.57 10.42 1.54
N LEU A 259 -22.72 10.52 2.17
CA LEU A 259 -23.47 11.76 2.42
C LEU A 259 -23.40 12.16 3.90
N PRO A 260 -23.55 13.44 4.25
CA PRO A 260 -23.71 14.60 3.35
C PRO A 260 -22.42 14.95 2.60
N LEU A 261 -22.56 15.76 1.52
CA LEU A 261 -21.42 16.37 0.82
C LEU A 261 -20.56 17.18 1.81
N ARG A 262 -19.25 17.12 1.61
CA ARG A 262 -18.28 17.85 2.43
C ARG A 262 -17.57 18.92 1.60
N PRO A 263 -17.10 20.00 2.18
CA PRO A 263 -16.30 21.00 1.45
C PRO A 263 -15.05 20.36 0.84
N VAL A 264 -14.77 20.66 -0.42
CA VAL A 264 -13.50 20.31 -1.05
C VAL A 264 -12.40 21.23 -0.52
N THR A 265 -11.33 20.68 0.01
CA THR A 265 -10.18 21.39 0.52
C THR A 265 -8.90 20.78 -0.02
N LYS A 266 -7.74 21.38 0.25
CA LYS A 266 -6.44 20.79 -0.06
C LYS A 266 -6.18 19.43 0.64
N LEU A 267 -7.00 19.11 1.63
CA LEU A 267 -6.92 17.84 2.37
C LEU A 267 -7.91 16.79 1.81
N THR A 268 -8.71 17.11 0.81
CA THR A 268 -9.61 16.14 0.18
C THR A 268 -8.81 15.17 -0.68
N PRO A 269 -8.90 13.85 -0.44
CA PRO A 269 -8.13 12.89 -1.23
C PRO A 269 -8.61 12.84 -2.67
N THR A 270 -7.65 12.73 -3.59
CA THR A 270 -7.91 12.73 -5.03
C THR A 270 -7.33 11.49 -5.68
N VAL A 271 -8.09 10.86 -6.59
CA VAL A 271 -7.59 9.80 -7.48
C VAL A 271 -7.96 10.16 -8.90
N ARG A 272 -6.96 10.25 -9.78
CA ARG A 272 -7.15 10.63 -11.18
C ARG A 272 -6.06 10.10 -12.12
N ASN A 273 -6.32 10.16 -13.42
CA ASN A 273 -5.36 9.79 -14.46
C ASN A 273 -4.86 8.35 -14.28
N VAL A 274 -5.76 7.39 -14.32
CA VAL A 274 -5.44 5.95 -14.26
C VAL A 274 -5.74 5.34 -15.63
N CYS A 275 -4.76 4.68 -16.23
CA CYS A 275 -4.91 3.97 -17.48
C CYS A 275 -4.50 2.51 -17.30
N VAL A 276 -5.38 1.59 -17.67
CA VAL A 276 -5.10 0.15 -17.67
C VAL A 276 -5.45 -0.41 -19.05
N LYS A 277 -4.49 -1.06 -19.71
CA LYS A 277 -4.69 -1.57 -21.06
C LYS A 277 -3.98 -2.90 -21.30
N ASN A 278 -4.41 -3.62 -22.35
CA ASN A 278 -3.82 -4.89 -22.76
C ASN A 278 -3.80 -5.90 -21.60
N PHE A 279 -4.95 -6.27 -21.06
CA PHE A 279 -5.02 -7.18 -19.92
C PHE A 279 -5.99 -8.35 -20.19
N ILE A 280 -5.77 -9.45 -19.47
CA ILE A 280 -6.61 -10.64 -19.53
C ILE A 280 -7.08 -10.97 -18.11
N VAL A 281 -8.38 -11.07 -17.93
CA VAL A 281 -9.02 -11.61 -16.72
C VAL A 281 -9.58 -12.99 -17.08
N GLU A 282 -8.96 -14.04 -16.58
CA GLU A 282 -9.37 -15.43 -16.82
C GLU A 282 -10.50 -15.88 -15.90
N SER A 283 -10.51 -15.36 -14.67
CA SER A 283 -11.59 -15.63 -13.70
C SER A 283 -11.61 -14.58 -12.60
N ALA A 284 -12.80 -14.05 -12.31
CA ALA A 284 -13.06 -13.15 -11.19
C ALA A 284 -14.55 -13.20 -10.80
N ASN A 285 -14.87 -12.91 -9.54
CA ASN A 285 -16.27 -12.78 -9.13
C ASN A 285 -16.85 -11.44 -9.62
N CYS A 286 -16.06 -10.37 -9.52
CA CYS A 286 -16.48 -9.00 -9.85
C CYS A 286 -15.43 -8.29 -10.68
N PHE A 287 -15.86 -7.55 -11.73
CA PHE A 287 -14.91 -6.78 -12.52
C PHE A 287 -14.57 -5.43 -11.88
N ILE A 288 -15.57 -4.64 -11.47
CA ILE A 288 -15.36 -3.29 -10.91
C ILE A 288 -16.16 -3.11 -9.63
N SER A 289 -15.50 -2.56 -8.60
CA SER A 289 -16.13 -2.01 -7.41
C SER A 289 -15.59 -0.59 -7.17
N ALA A 290 -16.45 0.41 -7.15
CA ALA A 290 -16.05 1.80 -6.98
C ALA A 290 -16.86 2.52 -5.90
N ARG A 291 -16.18 2.93 -4.82
CA ARG A 291 -16.75 3.66 -3.69
C ARG A 291 -16.08 5.04 -3.58
N GLY A 292 -16.55 5.97 -4.42
CA GLY A 292 -16.02 7.34 -4.46
C GLY A 292 -16.67 8.27 -3.44
N ILE A 293 -15.95 9.35 -3.08
CA ILE A 293 -16.51 10.48 -2.34
C ILE A 293 -17.25 11.42 -3.31
N PRO A 294 -18.46 11.88 -2.95
CA PRO A 294 -19.28 12.65 -3.89
C PRO A 294 -18.76 14.06 -4.14
N GLU A 295 -18.08 14.65 -3.17
CA GLU A 295 -17.52 16.00 -3.26
C GLU A 295 -16.34 16.13 -4.24
N LEU A 296 -15.59 15.03 -4.47
CA LEU A 296 -14.46 15.00 -5.41
C LEU A 296 -14.37 13.61 -6.06
N PRO A 297 -15.10 13.37 -7.16
CA PRO A 297 -15.13 12.08 -7.81
C PRO A 297 -13.77 11.63 -8.37
N ILE A 298 -13.59 10.32 -8.46
CA ILE A 298 -12.51 9.71 -9.22
C ILE A 298 -12.65 10.14 -10.69
N SER A 299 -11.57 10.56 -11.34
CA SER A 299 -11.65 11.15 -12.66
C SER A 299 -10.56 10.68 -13.61
N ASN A 300 -10.83 10.76 -14.91
CA ASN A 300 -9.93 10.37 -15.99
C ASN A 300 -9.40 8.94 -15.81
N ILE A 301 -10.32 7.98 -15.84
CA ILE A 301 -10.03 6.54 -15.76
C ILE A 301 -10.24 5.94 -17.13
N GLN A 302 -9.22 5.28 -17.66
CA GLN A 302 -9.24 4.57 -18.93
C GLN A 302 -8.95 3.08 -18.69
N ILE A 303 -9.83 2.21 -19.19
CA ILE A 303 -9.69 0.76 -19.16
C ILE A 303 -9.92 0.27 -20.58
N GLU A 304 -8.87 -0.20 -21.24
CA GLU A 304 -8.85 -0.45 -22.67
C GLU A 304 -8.23 -1.82 -22.99
N ASP A 305 -8.63 -2.38 -24.12
CA ASP A 305 -8.04 -3.60 -24.71
C ASP A 305 -7.98 -4.78 -23.73
N GLY A 306 -9.08 -5.00 -23.02
CA GLY A 306 -9.21 -6.07 -22.03
C GLY A 306 -10.03 -7.25 -22.53
N ILE A 307 -9.57 -8.48 -22.28
CA ILE A 307 -10.37 -9.70 -22.39
C ILE A 307 -10.79 -10.10 -20.99
N VAL A 308 -12.11 -10.19 -20.73
CA VAL A 308 -12.62 -10.35 -19.37
C VAL A 308 -13.60 -11.51 -19.29
N GLN A 309 -13.29 -12.48 -18.41
CA GLN A 309 -14.22 -13.49 -17.94
C GLN A 309 -14.46 -13.28 -16.43
N CYS A 310 -15.68 -12.91 -16.07
CA CYS A 310 -16.07 -12.71 -14.67
C CYS A 310 -17.55 -13.02 -14.48
N GLU A 311 -17.96 -13.30 -13.23
CA GLU A 311 -19.35 -13.60 -12.91
C GLU A 311 -20.23 -12.34 -12.97
N ASN A 312 -19.72 -11.21 -12.48
CA ASN A 312 -20.44 -9.95 -12.43
C ASN A 312 -19.61 -8.80 -12.99
N LEU A 313 -20.08 -8.18 -14.07
CA LEU A 313 -19.39 -7.03 -14.68
C LEU A 313 -19.42 -5.80 -13.80
N MET A 314 -20.54 -5.51 -13.13
CA MET A 314 -20.73 -4.36 -12.26
C MET A 314 -21.67 -4.65 -11.10
N PRO A 315 -21.23 -5.25 -9.98
CA PRO A 315 -22.13 -5.50 -8.86
C PRO A 315 -22.42 -4.29 -7.99
N CYS A 316 -21.59 -3.26 -7.99
CA CYS A 316 -21.76 -2.10 -7.12
C CYS A 316 -21.12 -0.84 -7.69
N LEU A 317 -21.77 -0.17 -8.65
CA LEU A 317 -21.54 1.25 -8.87
C LEU A 317 -22.27 2.01 -7.76
N LEU A 318 -21.61 2.21 -6.63
CA LEU A 318 -21.96 3.31 -5.76
C LEU A 318 -21.43 4.58 -6.45
N TYR A 319 -22.33 5.34 -7.04
CA TYR A 319 -22.13 6.53 -7.86
C TYR A 319 -20.79 7.25 -7.66
N THR A 320 -20.05 7.38 -8.73
CA THR A 320 -18.80 8.15 -8.76
C THR A 320 -19.03 9.62 -9.13
N SER A 321 -20.25 10.00 -9.56
CA SER A 321 -20.62 11.36 -9.92
C SER A 321 -22.11 11.61 -9.63
N PRO A 322 -22.54 12.81 -9.27
CA PRO A 322 -23.95 13.15 -9.22
C PRO A 322 -24.54 13.07 -10.63
N SER A 323 -25.71 12.42 -10.74
CA SER A 323 -26.45 12.42 -12.00
C SER A 323 -26.76 13.87 -12.42
N PRO A 324 -26.74 14.21 -13.74
CA PRO A 324 -27.20 15.50 -14.21
C PRO A 324 -28.65 15.83 -13.80
N ARG A 325 -29.41 14.83 -13.34
CA ARG A 325 -30.79 15.01 -12.84
C ARG A 325 -30.86 15.41 -11.35
N ASP A 326 -29.75 15.38 -10.64
CA ASP A 326 -29.67 15.71 -9.21
C ASP A 326 -29.10 17.12 -8.97
N ARG A 327 -29.12 17.98 -10.01
CA ARG A 327 -28.75 19.41 -9.96
C ARG A 327 -29.97 20.28 -9.99
#